data_d191b2c8b21ef1fbe54919efebe59c7c
#
_entry.id   d191b2c8b21ef1fbe54919efebe59c7c
#
_cell.length_a   1.000
_cell.length_b   1.000
_cell.length_c   1.000
_cell.angle_alpha   90.00
_cell.angle_beta   90.00
_cell.angle_gamma   90.00
#
_symmetry.space_group_name_H-M   'P 1'
#
loop_
_entity.id
_entity.type
_entity.pdbx_description
1 polymer ?
#
loop_
_entity_poly.entity_id
_entity_poly.type
_entity_poly.pdbx_seq_one_letter_code
_entity_poly.pdbx_strand_id
1 'polypeptide(L)'
;MKIKVIIVDQDTNYTSHMLQVFQTRYADKVEMWVFSDVNSFYANIREAYADLVLYSSNLQLDTAELPESVVIGCLCEQSGIEEIGGGSAICKYQKVDILYKLMLGLFAEKASDMKLKTSGNLVHVTLFTSVQGGCGTSAAAAAYALRMAKEGKKIFYLNLQKFGSSNLYFTGEGTMSFSDV
;
A
#
# COMPACT_ATOMS: atom_id res chain seq x y z
N MET A 1 -9.32 4.46 8.10
CA MET A 1 -9.62 4.73 6.67
C MET A 1 -9.70 3.39 5.97
N LYS A 2 -10.79 3.10 5.22
CA LYS A 2 -10.91 1.84 4.48
C LYS A 2 -10.38 2.06 3.06
N ILE A 3 -9.70 1.06 2.52
CA ILE A 3 -9.28 1.05 1.11
C ILE A 3 -10.47 0.60 0.26
N LYS A 4 -10.83 1.38 -0.74
CA LYS A 4 -11.91 1.06 -1.68
C LYS A 4 -11.37 0.27 -2.85
N VAL A 5 -11.79 -0.98 -2.96
CA VAL A 5 -11.34 -1.93 -3.97
C VAL A 5 -12.48 -2.30 -4.89
N ILE A 6 -12.24 -2.20 -6.18
CA ILE A 6 -13.16 -2.70 -7.21
C ILE A 6 -12.55 -3.94 -7.87
N ILE A 7 -13.34 -4.99 -8.01
CA ILE A 7 -12.99 -6.18 -8.80
C ILE A 7 -13.89 -6.24 -10.02
N VAL A 8 -13.27 -6.39 -11.21
CA VAL A 8 -13.97 -6.58 -12.48
C VAL A 8 -13.61 -7.96 -13.02
N ASP A 9 -14.52 -8.91 -12.91
CA ASP A 9 -14.29 -10.29 -13.34
C ASP A 9 -15.61 -10.99 -13.71
N GLN A 10 -15.62 -11.71 -14.83
CA GLN A 10 -16.77 -12.47 -15.32
C GLN A 10 -17.10 -13.71 -14.45
N ASP A 11 -16.13 -14.20 -13.67
CA ASP A 11 -16.35 -15.30 -12.74
C ASP A 11 -17.11 -14.81 -11.49
N THR A 12 -18.43 -14.87 -11.60
CA THR A 12 -19.33 -14.43 -10.51
C THR A 12 -19.23 -15.30 -9.26
N ASN A 13 -18.83 -16.56 -9.37
CA ASN A 13 -18.62 -17.43 -8.23
C ASN A 13 -17.39 -17.01 -7.43
N TYR A 14 -16.29 -16.75 -8.13
CA TYR A 14 -15.07 -16.25 -7.53
C TYR A 14 -15.29 -14.89 -6.85
N THR A 15 -15.89 -13.95 -7.56
CA THR A 15 -16.09 -12.58 -7.06
C THR A 15 -17.05 -12.53 -5.88
N SER A 16 -18.14 -13.33 -5.90
CA SER A 16 -19.08 -13.43 -4.79
C SER A 16 -18.41 -14.03 -3.54
N HIS A 17 -17.58 -15.06 -3.72
CA HIS A 17 -16.83 -15.64 -2.62
C HIS A 17 -15.82 -14.65 -2.03
N MET A 18 -15.09 -13.94 -2.88
CA MET A 18 -14.15 -12.89 -2.47
C MET A 18 -14.85 -11.80 -1.68
N LEU A 19 -15.97 -11.29 -2.20
CA LEU A 19 -16.76 -10.26 -1.54
C LEU A 19 -17.18 -10.72 -0.13
N GLN A 20 -17.72 -11.93 -0.01
CA GLN A 20 -18.15 -12.49 1.28
C GLN A 20 -17.00 -12.61 2.27
N VAL A 21 -15.84 -13.11 1.84
CA VAL A 21 -14.68 -13.29 2.72
C VAL A 21 -14.11 -11.94 3.16
N PHE A 22 -13.98 -10.97 2.25
CA PHE A 22 -13.49 -9.64 2.60
C PHE A 22 -14.46 -8.88 3.51
N GLN A 23 -15.76 -8.98 3.29
CA GLN A 23 -16.78 -8.41 4.18
C GLN A 23 -16.78 -9.04 5.58
N THR A 24 -16.34 -10.30 5.71
CA THR A 24 -16.29 -10.99 7.01
C THR A 24 -14.98 -10.72 7.75
N ARG A 25 -13.83 -10.80 7.05
CA ARG A 25 -12.51 -10.76 7.69
C ARG A 25 -11.84 -9.38 7.68
N TYR A 26 -12.16 -8.54 6.71
CA TYR A 26 -11.49 -7.27 6.45
C TYR A 26 -12.47 -6.09 6.35
N ALA A 27 -13.66 -6.23 6.91
CA ALA A 27 -14.72 -5.21 6.84
C ALA A 27 -14.33 -3.83 7.41
N ASP A 28 -13.39 -3.82 8.35
CA ASP A 28 -12.82 -2.61 8.96
C ASP A 28 -11.73 -1.94 8.11
N LYS A 29 -11.12 -2.70 7.16
CA LYS A 29 -9.94 -2.29 6.37
C LYS A 29 -10.22 -2.07 4.89
N VAL A 30 -11.16 -2.86 4.33
CA VAL A 30 -11.46 -2.86 2.89
C VAL A 30 -12.96 -2.69 2.67
N GLU A 31 -13.29 -1.81 1.73
CA GLU A 31 -14.62 -1.70 1.13
C GLU A 31 -14.52 -2.25 -0.29
N MET A 32 -15.24 -3.32 -0.59
CA MET A 32 -15.10 -4.05 -1.86
C MET A 32 -16.38 -3.98 -2.68
N TRP A 33 -16.23 -3.69 -3.96
CA TRP A 33 -17.26 -3.64 -4.97
C TRP A 33 -16.87 -4.57 -6.12
N VAL A 34 -17.86 -5.18 -6.75
CA VAL A 34 -17.65 -6.20 -7.78
C VAL A 34 -18.51 -5.89 -9.00
N PHE A 35 -17.91 -5.98 -10.18
CA PHE A 35 -18.60 -5.87 -11.46
C PHE A 35 -18.27 -7.11 -12.31
N SER A 36 -19.28 -7.64 -12.98
CA SER A 36 -19.14 -8.81 -13.86
C SER A 36 -18.74 -8.46 -15.28
N ASP A 37 -18.87 -7.19 -15.66
CA ASP A 37 -18.57 -6.71 -17.01
C ASP A 37 -18.01 -5.28 -16.98
N VAL A 38 -17.29 -4.95 -18.06
CA VAL A 38 -16.57 -3.68 -18.20
C VAL A 38 -17.53 -2.49 -18.37
N ASN A 39 -18.69 -2.68 -19.02
CA ASN A 39 -19.62 -1.59 -19.26
C ASN A 39 -20.28 -1.14 -17.95
N SER A 40 -20.73 -2.10 -17.14
CA SER A 40 -21.26 -1.82 -15.80
C SER A 40 -20.23 -1.16 -14.90
N PHE A 41 -18.96 -1.55 -15.02
CA PHE A 41 -17.85 -0.93 -14.30
C PHE A 41 -17.70 0.55 -14.71
N TYR A 42 -17.57 0.87 -16.00
CA TYR A 42 -17.42 2.27 -16.45
C TYR A 42 -18.61 3.15 -16.12
N ALA A 43 -19.82 2.61 -16.15
CA ALA A 43 -21.03 3.36 -15.79
C ALA A 43 -21.01 3.82 -14.32
N ASN A 44 -20.35 3.06 -13.45
CA ASN A 44 -20.38 3.29 -11.99
C ASN A 44 -19.08 3.79 -11.39
N ILE A 45 -17.96 3.75 -12.12
CA ILE A 45 -16.64 4.07 -11.54
C ILE A 45 -16.53 5.52 -11.06
N ARG A 46 -17.23 6.45 -11.68
CA ARG A 46 -17.22 7.86 -11.29
C ARG A 46 -17.86 8.09 -9.92
N GLU A 47 -18.79 7.24 -9.53
CA GLU A 47 -19.47 7.31 -8.23
C GLU A 47 -18.74 6.48 -7.17
N ALA A 48 -17.99 5.46 -7.57
CA ALA A 48 -17.40 4.50 -6.66
C ALA A 48 -16.10 4.97 -5.97
N TYR A 49 -15.42 6.02 -6.47
CA TYR A 49 -14.14 6.53 -5.91
C TYR A 49 -13.19 5.43 -5.47
N ALA A 50 -12.75 4.58 -6.41
CA ALA A 50 -11.87 3.46 -6.10
C ALA A 50 -10.44 3.91 -5.82
N ASP A 51 -9.81 3.29 -4.83
CA ASP A 51 -8.38 3.41 -4.58
C ASP A 51 -7.60 2.35 -5.39
N LEU A 52 -8.19 1.16 -5.56
CA LEU A 52 -7.61 0.04 -6.28
C LEU A 52 -8.66 -0.62 -7.19
N VAL A 53 -8.31 -0.84 -8.44
CA VAL A 53 -9.10 -1.62 -9.41
C VAL A 53 -8.32 -2.87 -9.79
N LEU A 54 -8.91 -4.03 -9.56
CA LEU A 54 -8.41 -5.33 -9.99
C LEU A 54 -9.29 -5.87 -11.10
N TYR A 55 -8.74 -6.15 -12.28
CA TYR A 55 -9.49 -6.68 -13.39
C TYR A 55 -8.94 -8.03 -13.86
N SER A 56 -9.81 -8.91 -14.34
CA SER A 56 -9.41 -10.20 -14.86
C SER A 56 -8.57 -10.06 -16.13
N SER A 57 -7.48 -10.83 -16.25
CA SER A 57 -6.62 -10.87 -17.45
C SER A 57 -7.36 -11.23 -18.75
N ASN A 58 -8.55 -11.82 -18.63
CA ASN A 58 -9.42 -12.17 -19.76
C ASN A 58 -10.27 -10.98 -20.26
N LEU A 59 -10.23 -9.85 -19.56
CA LEU A 59 -10.97 -8.64 -19.91
C LEU A 59 -10.03 -7.61 -20.54
N GLN A 60 -10.52 -6.92 -21.55
CA GLN A 60 -9.85 -5.74 -22.09
C GLN A 60 -10.39 -4.50 -21.37
N LEU A 61 -9.58 -3.94 -20.48
CA LEU A 61 -9.88 -2.71 -19.77
C LEU A 61 -9.05 -1.57 -20.36
N ASP A 62 -9.70 -0.51 -20.83
CA ASP A 62 -8.99 0.72 -21.19
C ASP A 62 -8.62 1.50 -19.93
N THR A 63 -7.37 1.34 -19.52
CA THR A 63 -6.85 1.98 -18.32
C THR A 63 -6.66 3.49 -18.48
N ALA A 64 -6.68 4.01 -19.70
CA ALA A 64 -6.53 5.45 -19.97
C ALA A 64 -7.78 6.26 -19.55
N GLU A 65 -8.93 5.61 -19.43
CA GLU A 65 -10.16 6.25 -18.94
C GLU A 65 -10.20 6.38 -17.41
N LEU A 66 -9.29 5.72 -16.70
CA LEU A 66 -9.24 5.74 -15.24
C LEU A 66 -8.45 6.94 -14.71
N PRO A 67 -8.86 7.51 -13.56
CA PRO A 67 -8.08 8.55 -12.91
C PRO A 67 -6.66 8.07 -12.59
N GLU A 68 -5.66 8.91 -12.79
CA GLU A 68 -4.25 8.58 -12.45
C GLU A 68 -4.04 8.20 -10.98
N SER A 69 -4.94 8.63 -10.10
CA SER A 69 -4.90 8.30 -8.66
C SER A 69 -5.25 6.84 -8.36
N VAL A 70 -5.95 6.15 -9.28
CA VAL A 70 -6.39 4.77 -9.08
C VAL A 70 -5.22 3.81 -9.33
N VAL A 71 -5.01 2.91 -8.38
CA VAL A 71 -4.08 1.79 -8.55
C VAL A 71 -4.74 0.72 -9.41
N ILE A 72 -4.03 0.16 -10.37
CA ILE A 72 -4.58 -0.86 -11.27
C ILE A 72 -3.74 -2.11 -11.15
N GLY A 73 -4.40 -3.26 -10.98
CA GLY A 73 -3.76 -4.57 -10.95
C GLY A 73 -4.54 -5.58 -11.82
N CYS A 74 -3.83 -6.54 -12.39
CA CYS A 74 -4.41 -7.59 -13.20
C CYS A 74 -4.60 -8.87 -12.38
N LEU A 75 -5.78 -9.48 -12.41
CA LEU A 75 -6.05 -10.79 -11.81
C LEU A 75 -5.80 -11.88 -12.85
N CYS A 76 -4.85 -12.79 -12.58
CA CYS A 76 -4.52 -13.91 -13.44
C CYS A 76 -4.83 -15.25 -12.77
N GLU A 77 -5.00 -16.30 -13.57
CA GLU A 77 -5.26 -17.65 -13.07
C GLU A 77 -4.00 -18.43 -12.78
N GLN A 78 -2.89 -18.05 -13.43
CA GLN A 78 -1.62 -18.74 -13.27
C GLN A 78 -0.80 -18.15 -12.13
N SER A 79 -0.19 -19.01 -11.33
CA SER A 79 0.75 -18.60 -10.29
C SER A 79 2.13 -18.29 -10.87
N GLY A 80 2.85 -17.35 -10.26
CA GLY A 80 4.22 -16.99 -10.65
C GLY A 80 4.30 -15.93 -11.77
N ILE A 81 3.17 -15.38 -12.20
CA ILE A 81 3.15 -14.21 -13.09
C ILE A 81 3.05 -12.97 -12.24
N GLU A 82 4.04 -12.09 -12.32
CA GLU A 82 4.10 -10.84 -11.56
C GLU A 82 3.66 -9.63 -12.40
N GLU A 83 3.73 -9.73 -13.74
CA GLU A 83 3.34 -8.66 -14.65
C GLU A 83 2.55 -9.18 -15.85
N ILE A 84 1.52 -8.46 -16.25
CA ILE A 84 0.75 -8.68 -17.49
C ILE A 84 0.50 -7.33 -18.16
N GLY A 85 0.89 -7.22 -19.43
CA GLY A 85 0.66 -6.00 -20.22
C GLY A 85 1.33 -4.74 -19.63
N GLY A 86 2.42 -4.89 -18.88
CA GLY A 86 3.13 -3.79 -18.22
C GLY A 86 2.50 -3.33 -16.90
N GLY A 87 1.51 -4.07 -16.40
CA GLY A 87 0.90 -3.85 -15.07
C GLY A 87 1.11 -5.02 -14.13
N SER A 88 1.14 -4.75 -12.83
CA SER A 88 1.32 -5.76 -11.80
C SER A 88 0.19 -6.78 -11.80
N ALA A 89 0.53 -8.07 -11.73
CA ALA A 89 -0.41 -9.18 -11.78
C ALA A 89 -0.50 -9.91 -10.43
N ILE A 90 -1.71 -10.29 -10.06
CA ILE A 90 -2.02 -11.05 -8.86
C ILE A 90 -2.75 -12.34 -9.26
N CYS A 91 -2.25 -13.49 -8.79
CA CYS A 91 -2.95 -14.75 -9.01
C CYS A 91 -4.25 -14.81 -8.19
N LYS A 92 -5.37 -15.18 -8.84
CA LYS A 92 -6.70 -15.29 -8.21
C LYS A 92 -6.75 -16.34 -7.10
N TYR A 93 -6.19 -17.53 -7.36
CA TYR A 93 -6.38 -18.73 -6.54
C TYR A 93 -5.33 -18.83 -5.43
N GLN A 94 -5.24 -17.79 -4.62
CA GLN A 94 -4.37 -17.73 -3.45
C GLN A 94 -5.18 -17.62 -2.16
N LYS A 95 -4.52 -17.87 -1.02
CA LYS A 95 -5.13 -17.59 0.29
C LYS A 95 -5.48 -16.10 0.39
N VAL A 96 -6.65 -15.80 0.93
CA VAL A 96 -7.16 -14.42 1.03
C VAL A 96 -6.20 -13.48 1.76
N ASP A 97 -5.49 -13.99 2.77
CA ASP A 97 -4.48 -13.20 3.51
C ASP A 97 -3.29 -12.80 2.62
N ILE A 98 -2.93 -13.65 1.65
CA ILE A 98 -1.87 -13.35 0.66
C ILE A 98 -2.40 -12.32 -0.36
N LEU A 99 -3.61 -12.53 -0.87
CA LEU A 99 -4.29 -11.59 -1.75
C LEU A 99 -4.36 -10.19 -1.12
N TYR A 100 -4.80 -10.11 0.13
CA TYR A 100 -4.85 -8.84 0.86
C TYR A 100 -3.47 -8.16 0.95
N LYS A 101 -2.41 -8.91 1.26
CA LYS A 101 -1.04 -8.37 1.30
C LYS A 101 -0.56 -7.86 -0.06
N LEU A 102 -0.85 -8.61 -1.14
CA LEU A 102 -0.48 -8.20 -2.50
C LEU A 102 -1.23 -6.92 -2.93
N MET A 103 -2.53 -6.83 -2.62
CA MET A 103 -3.32 -5.61 -2.84
C MET A 103 -2.74 -4.40 -2.12
N LEU A 104 -2.33 -4.57 -0.85
CA LEU A 104 -1.65 -3.51 -0.09
C LEU A 104 -0.30 -3.15 -0.70
N GLY A 105 0.44 -4.12 -1.22
CA GLY A 105 1.72 -3.91 -1.90
C GLY A 105 1.55 -3.01 -3.12
N LEU A 106 0.60 -3.32 -4.00
CA LEU A 106 0.28 -2.50 -5.18
C LEU A 106 -0.09 -1.07 -4.80
N PHE A 107 -0.91 -0.92 -3.76
CA PHE A 107 -1.31 0.39 -3.27
C PHE A 107 -0.13 1.19 -2.73
N ALA A 108 0.77 0.55 -1.99
CA ALA A 108 1.97 1.18 -1.42
C ALA A 108 2.97 1.61 -2.51
N GLU A 109 3.19 0.79 -3.53
CA GLU A 109 4.07 1.10 -4.67
C GLU A 109 3.60 2.35 -5.40
N LYS A 110 2.32 2.40 -5.80
CA LYS A 110 1.78 3.56 -6.51
C LYS A 110 1.70 4.80 -5.64
N ALA A 111 1.39 4.66 -4.37
CA ALA A 111 1.43 5.78 -3.43
C ALA A 111 2.83 6.40 -3.32
N SER A 112 3.88 5.58 -3.44
CA SER A 112 5.27 6.03 -3.50
C SER A 112 5.56 6.77 -4.80
N ASP A 113 5.14 6.23 -5.94
CA ASP A 113 5.33 6.83 -7.26
C ASP A 113 4.58 8.16 -7.43
N MET A 114 3.35 8.24 -6.92
CA MET A 114 2.57 9.47 -6.93
C MET A 114 3.20 10.57 -6.06
N LYS A 115 3.74 10.23 -4.90
CA LYS A 115 4.46 11.18 -4.06
C LYS A 115 5.72 11.70 -4.74
N LEU A 116 6.40 10.88 -5.53
CA LEU A 116 7.56 11.28 -6.33
C LEU A 116 7.17 12.24 -7.47
N LYS A 117 5.97 12.11 -8.05
CA LYS A 117 5.51 12.94 -9.19
C LYS A 117 4.80 14.22 -8.76
N THR A 118 4.12 14.25 -7.61
CA THR A 118 3.18 15.33 -7.26
C THR A 118 3.76 16.37 -6.30
N SER A 119 4.92 16.14 -5.71
CA SER A 119 5.40 17.02 -4.64
C SER A 119 6.77 17.59 -4.94
N GLY A 120 6.84 18.92 -5.02
CA GLY A 120 8.07 19.67 -4.83
C GLY A 120 8.67 19.53 -3.41
N ASN A 121 8.04 18.74 -2.53
CA ASN A 121 8.54 18.36 -1.22
C ASN A 121 8.92 16.88 -1.23
N LEU A 122 10.11 16.59 -1.77
CA LEU A 122 10.71 15.27 -1.67
C LEU A 122 10.88 14.87 -0.20
N VAL A 123 10.22 13.79 0.22
CA VAL A 123 10.51 13.15 1.50
C VAL A 123 11.81 12.38 1.35
N HIS A 124 12.85 12.83 2.04
CA HIS A 124 14.14 12.15 2.04
C HIS A 124 14.16 11.11 3.16
N VAL A 125 14.27 9.83 2.81
CA VAL A 125 14.38 8.73 3.77
C VAL A 125 15.84 8.34 3.92
N THR A 126 16.35 8.39 5.14
CA THR A 126 17.73 7.96 5.48
C THR A 126 17.65 6.78 6.43
N LEU A 127 18.19 5.63 6.04
CA LEU A 127 18.27 4.42 6.85
C LEU A 127 19.64 4.29 7.48
N PHE A 128 19.67 4.15 8.81
CA PHE A 128 20.89 3.81 9.56
C PHE A 128 20.82 2.35 9.99
N THR A 129 21.76 1.56 9.55
CA THR A 129 21.87 0.13 9.89
C THR A 129 23.31 -0.26 10.19
N SER A 130 23.51 -1.33 10.94
CA SER A 130 24.82 -1.91 11.20
C SER A 130 24.74 -3.42 11.28
N VAL A 131 25.81 -4.08 10.89
CA VAL A 131 25.96 -5.53 10.96
C VAL A 131 26.30 -5.97 12.39
N GLN A 132 26.90 -5.09 13.19
CA GLN A 132 27.38 -5.38 14.54
C GLN A 132 26.76 -4.41 15.56
N GLY A 133 26.33 -4.93 16.69
CA GLY A 133 25.85 -4.12 17.80
C GLY A 133 26.96 -3.25 18.41
N GLY A 134 26.58 -2.12 19.00
CA GLY A 134 27.52 -1.25 19.74
C GLY A 134 28.39 -0.31 18.88
N CYS A 135 28.21 -0.28 17.55
CA CYS A 135 29.01 0.57 16.65
C CYS A 135 28.50 2.02 16.55
N GLY A 136 27.57 2.44 17.42
CA GLY A 136 27.12 3.83 17.48
C GLY A 136 26.04 4.21 16.45
N THR A 137 25.40 3.26 15.78
CA THR A 137 24.39 3.51 14.74
C THR A 137 23.23 4.37 15.25
N SER A 138 22.70 4.08 16.45
CA SER A 138 21.60 4.85 17.05
C SER A 138 22.04 6.27 17.38
N ALA A 139 23.25 6.46 17.89
CA ALA A 139 23.82 7.78 18.18
C ALA A 139 24.01 8.60 16.88
N ALA A 140 24.53 7.95 15.82
CA ALA A 140 24.72 8.59 14.51
C ALA A 140 23.36 9.01 13.90
N ALA A 141 22.33 8.15 13.97
CA ALA A 141 20.99 8.44 13.50
C ALA A 141 20.38 9.63 14.26
N ALA A 142 20.49 9.65 15.58
CA ALA A 142 19.99 10.72 16.42
C ALA A 142 20.74 12.05 16.14
N ALA A 143 22.06 12.02 16.03
CA ALA A 143 22.87 13.20 15.71
C ALA A 143 22.51 13.77 14.33
N TYR A 144 22.29 12.90 13.34
CA TYR A 144 21.86 13.32 12.01
C TYR A 144 20.48 13.97 12.05
N ALA A 145 19.50 13.38 12.75
CA ALA A 145 18.17 13.93 12.90
C ALA A 145 18.19 15.33 13.56
N LEU A 146 18.95 15.49 14.65
CA LEU A 146 19.10 16.76 15.36
C LEU A 146 19.78 17.83 14.48
N ARG A 147 20.78 17.45 13.68
CA ARG A 147 21.45 18.36 12.74
C ARG A 147 20.46 18.86 11.69
N MET A 148 19.69 17.96 11.05
CA MET A 148 18.70 18.33 10.04
C MET A 148 17.60 19.21 10.63
N ALA A 149 17.16 18.94 11.87
CA ALA A 149 16.19 19.79 12.55
C ALA A 149 16.75 21.21 12.81
N LYS A 150 18.02 21.34 13.20
CA LYS A 150 18.69 22.66 13.32
C LYS A 150 18.78 23.42 11.99
N GLU A 151 18.85 22.70 10.88
CA GLU A 151 18.79 23.27 9.52
C GLU A 151 17.36 23.68 9.10
N GLY A 152 16.37 23.57 10.00
CA GLY A 152 14.97 23.96 9.76
C GLY A 152 14.13 22.89 9.02
N LYS A 153 14.64 21.68 8.84
CA LYS A 153 13.89 20.60 8.21
C LYS A 153 12.93 19.94 9.20
N LYS A 154 11.74 19.56 8.73
CA LYS A 154 10.81 18.73 9.50
C LYS A 154 11.32 17.29 9.50
N ILE A 155 11.59 16.74 10.68
CA ILE A 155 12.18 15.41 10.83
C ILE A 155 11.18 14.48 11.53
N PHE A 156 11.04 13.28 10.98
CA PHE A 156 10.39 12.15 11.63
C PHE A 156 11.47 11.11 11.92
N TYR A 157 11.72 10.84 13.20
CA TYR A 157 12.67 9.81 13.63
C TYR A 157 11.92 8.54 14.04
N LEU A 158 12.13 7.46 13.28
CA LEU A 158 11.53 6.16 13.54
C LEU A 158 12.59 5.20 14.07
N ASN A 159 12.41 4.70 15.30
CA ASN A 159 13.26 3.68 15.89
C ASN A 159 12.60 2.31 15.73
N LEU A 160 13.24 1.44 14.93
CA LEU A 160 12.80 0.06 14.67
C LEU A 160 13.58 -0.98 15.48
N GLN A 161 14.34 -0.55 16.49
CA GLN A 161 15.08 -1.48 17.35
C GLN A 161 14.13 -2.21 18.29
N LYS A 162 14.43 -3.49 18.55
CA LYS A 162 13.66 -4.33 19.47
C LYS A 162 13.61 -3.75 20.91
N PHE A 163 14.68 -3.14 21.32
CA PHE A 163 14.80 -2.44 22.62
C PHE A 163 15.01 -0.95 22.34
N GLY A 164 13.95 -0.16 22.53
CA GLY A 164 13.97 1.26 22.25
C GLY A 164 14.89 2.01 23.22
N SER A 165 15.85 2.74 22.66
CA SER A 165 16.75 3.63 23.42
C SER A 165 16.60 5.09 23.02
N SER A 166 15.48 5.45 22.36
CA SER A 166 15.22 6.81 21.88
C SER A 166 15.28 7.86 22.97
N ASN A 167 14.82 7.50 24.18
CA ASN A 167 14.80 8.39 25.35
C ASN A 167 16.21 8.81 25.82
N LEU A 168 17.26 8.14 25.38
CA LEU A 168 18.65 8.54 25.64
C LEU A 168 19.08 9.76 24.81
N TYR A 169 18.42 9.98 23.66
CA TYR A 169 18.79 11.02 22.71
C TYR A 169 17.77 12.14 22.61
N PHE A 170 16.50 11.84 22.91
CA PHE A 170 15.39 12.78 22.81
C PHE A 170 14.62 12.82 24.10
N THR A 171 14.36 14.02 24.59
CA THR A 171 13.42 14.26 25.68
C THR A 171 12.05 14.55 25.09
N GLY A 172 11.06 13.71 25.37
CA GLY A 172 9.71 13.87 24.85
C GLY A 172 8.68 13.46 25.89
N GLU A 173 7.49 14.03 25.81
CA GLU A 173 6.36 13.73 26.72
C GLU A 173 5.42 12.66 26.16
N GLY A 174 5.79 12.00 25.06
CA GLY A 174 4.98 10.97 24.40
C GLY A 174 4.87 9.70 25.23
N THR A 175 3.65 9.21 25.43
CA THR A 175 3.34 7.95 26.13
C THR A 175 2.99 6.80 25.18
N MET A 176 2.86 7.07 23.88
CA MET A 176 2.50 6.07 22.86
C MET A 176 3.73 5.56 22.12
N SER A 177 3.75 4.27 21.85
CA SER A 177 4.74 3.60 20.99
C SER A 177 4.13 3.24 19.63
N PHE A 178 4.98 2.82 18.67
CA PHE A 178 4.50 2.36 17.37
C PHE A 178 3.63 1.09 17.47
N SER A 179 3.77 0.31 18.55
CA SER A 179 2.92 -0.85 18.82
C SER A 179 1.54 -0.49 19.38
N ASP A 180 1.30 0.77 19.70
CA ASP A 180 0.03 1.26 20.26
C ASP A 180 -0.88 1.82 19.13
N VAL A 181 -0.42 1.80 17.87
CA VAL A 181 -1.11 2.22 16.66
C VAL A 181 -1.48 1.01 15.83
#